data_b9e3f96aae00b583a8ab5d5b8b2f7a74
#
_entry.id   b9e3f96aae00b583a8ab5d5b8b2f7a74
#
_cell.length_a   1.000
_cell.length_b   1.000
_cell.length_c   1.000
_cell.angle_alpha   90.00
_cell.angle_beta   90.00
_cell.angle_gamma   90.00
#
_symmetry.space_group_name_H-M   'P 1'
#
loop_
_entity.id
_entity.type
_entity.pdbx_description
1 polymer ?
#
loop_
_entity_poly.entity_id
_entity_poly.type
_entity_poly.pdbx_seq_one_letter_code
_entity_poly.pdbx_strand_id
1 'polypeptide(L)'
;FRSATVKMVKEIMEPVGRMDGDSLPVSAFANGHEDGTFCQGASAYEKRGVAVSVPEWDQTKCIQCNQCSYVCPHATIRPYALTEEEAKNAPAQAKIVDIKAGKGKGVYKFAIAISPLDCMGCSVCVSTCPVKALTMKPQESQAAEQEVFDYMVAKVAPKAEGCTAMTISGLRSSSLAIIAFC
;
A
#
# COMPACT_ATOMS: atom_id res chain seq x y z
N PHE A 1 -3.21 4.71 -23.12
CA PHE A 1 -2.30 4.64 -21.97
C PHE A 1 -2.23 3.21 -21.40
N ARG A 2 -3.35 2.66 -20.94
CA ARG A 2 -3.36 1.36 -20.23
C ARG A 2 -2.89 0.17 -21.09
N SER A 3 -3.18 0.14 -22.38
CA SER A 3 -2.75 -0.93 -23.30
C SER A 3 -1.24 -0.94 -23.54
N ALA A 4 -0.64 0.24 -23.72
CA ALA A 4 0.82 0.37 -23.91
C ALA A 4 1.58 -0.06 -22.64
N THR A 5 1.11 0.36 -21.46
CA THR A 5 1.70 -0.06 -20.17
C THR A 5 1.64 -1.57 -20.00
N VAL A 6 0.50 -2.20 -20.28
CA VAL A 6 0.35 -3.66 -20.15
C VAL A 6 1.27 -4.40 -21.12
N LYS A 7 1.42 -3.91 -22.36
CA LYS A 7 2.33 -4.49 -23.34
C LYS A 7 3.77 -4.44 -22.85
N MET A 8 4.26 -3.26 -22.45
CA MET A 8 5.61 -3.08 -21.93
C MET A 8 5.88 -3.95 -20.68
N VAL A 9 4.91 -4.04 -19.77
CA VAL A 9 5.03 -4.89 -18.59
C VAL A 9 5.28 -6.34 -18.97
N LYS A 10 4.49 -6.89 -19.89
CA LYS A 10 4.61 -8.29 -20.31
C LYS A 10 5.88 -8.57 -21.14
N GLU A 11 6.22 -7.66 -22.03
CA GLU A 11 7.32 -7.88 -23.00
C GLU A 11 8.69 -7.56 -22.40
N ILE A 12 8.78 -6.66 -21.41
CA ILE A 12 10.05 -6.20 -20.85
C ILE A 12 10.11 -6.46 -19.34
N MET A 13 9.17 -5.91 -18.55
CA MET A 13 9.31 -5.92 -17.09
C MET A 13 9.17 -7.33 -16.48
N GLU A 14 8.26 -8.15 -16.97
CA GLU A 14 8.11 -9.52 -16.47
C GLU A 14 9.32 -10.40 -16.72
N PRO A 15 9.92 -10.46 -17.94
CA PRO A 15 11.17 -11.18 -18.16
C PRO A 15 12.32 -10.65 -17.28
N VAL A 16 12.50 -9.33 -17.22
CA VAL A 16 13.53 -8.72 -16.36
C VAL A 16 13.31 -9.05 -14.88
N GLY A 17 12.06 -8.97 -14.41
CA GLY A 17 11.68 -9.32 -13.04
C GLY A 17 11.93 -10.80 -12.69
N ARG A 18 11.89 -11.69 -13.68
CA ARG A 18 12.25 -13.10 -13.53
C ARG A 18 13.74 -13.39 -13.68
N MET A 19 14.58 -12.36 -13.80
CA MET A 19 16.02 -12.47 -14.06
C MET A 19 16.36 -13.11 -15.42
N ASP A 20 15.47 -13.00 -16.40
CA ASP A 20 15.61 -13.52 -17.76
C ASP A 20 15.77 -12.39 -18.79
N GLY A 21 16.30 -11.26 -18.35
CA GLY A 21 16.50 -10.08 -19.20
C GLY A 21 17.48 -10.33 -20.38
N ASP A 22 18.43 -11.23 -20.21
CA ASP A 22 19.41 -11.59 -21.25
C ASP A 22 18.76 -12.29 -22.46
N SER A 23 17.57 -12.87 -22.29
CA SER A 23 16.81 -13.45 -23.40
C SER A 23 16.16 -12.41 -24.30
N LEU A 24 16.07 -11.15 -23.85
CA LEU A 24 15.42 -10.07 -24.61
C LEU A 24 16.35 -9.54 -25.73
N PRO A 25 15.89 -9.52 -26.98
CA PRO A 25 16.64 -8.87 -28.04
C PRO A 25 16.65 -7.35 -27.85
N VAL A 26 17.68 -6.67 -28.33
CA VAL A 26 17.77 -5.19 -28.30
C VAL A 26 16.55 -4.54 -28.96
N SER A 27 15.97 -5.18 -29.96
CA SER A 27 14.75 -4.72 -30.62
C SER A 27 13.51 -4.68 -29.71
N ALA A 28 13.51 -5.37 -28.58
CA ALA A 28 12.41 -5.27 -27.61
C ALA A 28 12.29 -3.84 -27.05
N PHE A 29 13.40 -3.12 -26.97
CA PHE A 29 13.47 -1.73 -26.48
C PHE A 29 13.31 -0.68 -27.58
N ALA A 30 13.34 -1.08 -28.85
CA ALA A 30 13.30 -0.18 -30.02
C ALA A 30 11.90 0.39 -30.35
N ASN A 31 10.91 0.21 -29.49
CA ASN A 31 9.54 0.66 -29.69
C ASN A 31 9.11 1.73 -28.68
N GLY A 32 9.91 2.79 -28.53
CA GLY A 32 9.63 3.92 -27.66
C GLY A 32 10.24 3.79 -26.26
N HIS A 33 11.28 2.98 -26.13
CA HIS A 33 12.05 2.81 -24.90
C HIS A 33 13.57 2.95 -25.12
N GLU A 34 13.97 3.45 -26.29
CA GLU A 34 15.37 3.60 -26.71
C GLU A 34 16.15 4.57 -25.82
N ASP A 35 15.46 5.55 -25.29
CA ASP A 35 16.00 6.57 -24.37
C ASP A 35 15.90 6.21 -22.89
N GLY A 36 15.44 4.98 -22.57
CA GLY A 36 15.24 4.52 -21.22
C GLY A 36 13.95 5.00 -20.54
N THR A 37 13.06 5.68 -21.28
CA THR A 37 11.75 6.06 -20.74
C THR A 37 10.80 4.87 -20.70
N PHE A 38 10.01 4.78 -19.63
CA PHE A 38 8.98 3.77 -19.43
C PHE A 38 7.63 4.42 -19.17
N CYS A 39 6.56 3.66 -19.43
CA CYS A 39 5.19 4.16 -19.22
C CYS A 39 4.96 4.56 -17.76
N GLN A 40 4.30 5.69 -17.53
CA GLN A 40 3.87 6.08 -16.19
C GLN A 40 2.96 5.04 -15.57
N GLY A 41 3.11 4.80 -14.27
CA GLY A 41 2.36 3.80 -13.52
C GLY A 41 2.90 2.38 -13.65
N ALA A 42 3.99 2.15 -14.41
CA ALA A 42 4.62 0.85 -14.55
C ALA A 42 5.11 0.27 -13.23
N SER A 43 5.51 1.10 -12.27
CA SER A 43 5.93 0.68 -10.93
C SER A 43 4.86 -0.10 -10.16
N ALA A 44 3.59 0.07 -10.47
CA ALA A 44 2.51 -0.72 -9.87
C ALA A 44 2.60 -2.23 -10.18
N TYR A 45 3.31 -2.58 -11.25
CA TYR A 45 3.51 -3.97 -11.68
C TYR A 45 4.85 -4.55 -11.21
N GLU A 46 5.67 -3.76 -10.54
CA GLU A 46 6.98 -4.18 -10.06
C GLU A 46 6.91 -4.57 -8.58
N LYS A 47 6.66 -5.84 -8.33
CA LYS A 47 6.56 -6.43 -6.99
C LYS A 47 7.85 -7.20 -6.67
N ARG A 48 8.82 -6.55 -6.07
CA ARG A 48 10.17 -7.12 -5.89
C ARG A 48 10.30 -8.02 -4.66
N GLY A 49 9.58 -7.76 -3.59
CA GLY A 49 9.64 -8.56 -2.36
C GLY A 49 11.02 -8.58 -1.71
N VAL A 50 11.76 -7.48 -1.75
CA VAL A 50 13.17 -7.43 -1.32
C VAL A 50 13.37 -7.41 0.20
N ALA A 51 12.32 -7.14 0.97
CA ALA A 51 12.42 -7.05 2.42
C ALA A 51 12.54 -8.43 3.06
N VAL A 52 13.55 -8.65 3.89
CA VAL A 52 13.67 -9.86 4.72
C VAL A 52 12.59 -9.90 5.79
N SER A 53 12.27 -8.73 6.35
CA SER A 53 11.23 -8.56 7.36
C SER A 53 10.32 -7.40 7.01
N VAL A 54 9.03 -7.54 7.30
CA VAL A 54 7.98 -6.54 7.05
C VAL A 54 7.18 -6.30 8.32
N PRO A 55 6.52 -5.13 8.47
CA PRO A 55 5.76 -4.84 9.66
C PRO A 55 4.45 -5.64 9.70
N GLU A 56 4.20 -6.31 10.81
CA GLU A 56 2.90 -6.84 11.19
C GLU A 56 2.16 -5.80 12.03
N TRP A 57 0.88 -5.59 11.74
CA TRP A 57 0.03 -4.67 12.48
C TRP A 57 -0.79 -5.36 13.57
N ASP A 58 -0.67 -4.85 14.80
CA ASP A 58 -1.51 -5.22 15.95
C ASP A 58 -2.63 -4.17 16.11
N GLN A 59 -3.83 -4.52 15.66
CA GLN A 59 -4.99 -3.64 15.71
C GLN A 59 -5.45 -3.32 17.14
N THR A 60 -5.12 -4.15 18.12
CA THR A 60 -5.55 -3.97 19.51
C THR A 60 -4.84 -2.80 20.18
N LYS A 61 -3.54 -2.63 19.90
CA LYS A 61 -2.71 -1.54 20.39
C LYS A 61 -2.87 -0.25 19.61
N CYS A 62 -3.27 -0.34 18.34
CA CYS A 62 -3.30 0.79 17.42
C CYS A 62 -4.25 1.89 17.87
N ILE A 63 -3.77 3.14 17.92
CA ILE A 63 -4.55 4.34 18.23
C ILE A 63 -5.06 5.07 16.97
N GLN A 64 -4.82 4.51 15.79
CA GLN A 64 -5.28 5.04 14.50
C GLN A 64 -4.72 6.44 14.15
N CYS A 65 -3.50 6.75 14.59
CA CYS A 65 -2.85 8.04 14.34
C CYS A 65 -2.23 8.17 12.95
N ASN A 66 -2.13 7.09 12.18
CA ASN A 66 -1.59 7.01 10.81
C ASN A 66 -0.14 7.46 10.62
N GLN A 67 0.63 7.71 11.70
CA GLN A 67 2.03 8.11 11.59
C GLN A 67 2.86 7.12 10.77
N CYS A 68 2.60 5.82 10.91
CA CYS A 68 3.27 4.77 10.14
C CYS A 68 3.07 4.92 8.62
N SER A 69 1.90 5.37 8.19
CA SER A 69 1.60 5.63 6.78
C SER A 69 2.32 6.87 6.26
N TYR A 70 2.39 7.94 7.06
CA TYR A 70 3.07 9.18 6.66
C TYR A 70 4.57 9.03 6.49
N VAL A 71 5.21 8.19 7.29
CA VAL A 71 6.67 8.01 7.24
C VAL A 71 7.10 6.91 6.28
N CYS A 72 6.18 6.17 5.68
CA CYS A 72 6.52 5.08 4.78
C CYS A 72 7.02 5.63 3.44
N PRO A 73 8.31 5.44 3.07
CA PRO A 73 8.87 6.02 1.86
C PRO A 73 8.30 5.43 0.58
N HIS A 74 7.72 4.22 0.65
CA HIS A 74 7.14 3.51 -0.48
C HIS A 74 5.61 3.46 -0.47
N ALA A 75 4.96 4.14 0.50
CA ALA A 75 3.51 4.12 0.67
C ALA A 75 2.91 2.69 0.70
N THR A 76 3.64 1.76 1.31
CA THR A 76 3.24 0.35 1.44
C THR A 76 2.30 0.11 2.61
N ILE A 77 2.20 1.07 3.52
CA ILE A 77 1.28 1.06 4.66
C ILE A 77 0.19 2.07 4.38
N ARG A 78 -1.04 1.59 4.24
CA ARG A 78 -2.18 2.46 3.90
C ARG A 78 -3.34 2.24 4.85
N PRO A 79 -3.87 3.32 5.46
CA PRO A 79 -5.10 3.25 6.23
C PRO A 79 -6.32 3.29 5.31
N TYR A 80 -7.35 2.54 5.66
CA TYR A 80 -8.62 2.50 4.93
C TYR A 80 -9.80 2.68 5.87
N ALA A 81 -10.81 3.41 5.37
CA ALA A 81 -12.15 3.46 5.95
C ALA A 81 -13.07 2.57 5.09
N LEU A 82 -13.68 1.58 5.69
CA LEU A 82 -14.53 0.60 5.01
C LEU A 82 -15.98 0.75 5.44
N THR A 83 -16.91 0.56 4.49
CA THR A 83 -18.32 0.32 4.83
C THR A 83 -18.48 -1.08 5.41
N GLU A 84 -19.62 -1.36 6.02
CA GLU A 84 -19.96 -2.71 6.52
C GLU A 84 -19.92 -3.77 5.39
N GLU A 85 -20.34 -3.39 4.17
CA GLU A 85 -20.32 -4.30 3.02
C GLU A 85 -18.89 -4.58 2.56
N GLU A 86 -18.05 -3.55 2.45
CA GLU A 86 -16.63 -3.71 2.10
C GLU A 86 -15.88 -4.54 3.14
N ALA A 87 -16.22 -4.36 4.42
CA ALA A 87 -15.64 -5.13 5.51
C ALA A 87 -16.04 -6.62 5.47
N LYS A 88 -17.30 -6.92 5.12
CA LYS A 88 -17.78 -8.31 4.98
C LYS A 88 -17.16 -9.06 3.81
N ASN A 89 -16.86 -8.33 2.72
CA ASN A 89 -16.27 -8.91 1.51
C ASN A 89 -14.74 -8.96 1.57
N ALA A 90 -14.12 -8.44 2.62
CA ALA A 90 -12.68 -8.47 2.78
C ALA A 90 -12.14 -9.89 3.00
N PRO A 91 -10.90 -10.18 2.59
CA PRO A 91 -10.25 -11.45 2.90
C PRO A 91 -10.30 -11.79 4.39
N ALA A 92 -10.41 -13.06 4.74
CA ALA A 92 -10.59 -13.52 6.12
C ALA A 92 -9.46 -13.10 7.07
N GLN A 93 -8.26 -12.91 6.55
CA GLN A 93 -7.08 -12.45 7.29
C GLN A 93 -7.06 -10.92 7.52
N ALA A 94 -7.97 -10.15 6.90
CA ALA A 94 -8.03 -8.71 7.05
C ALA A 94 -8.36 -8.33 8.50
N LYS A 95 -7.48 -7.56 9.12
CA LYS A 95 -7.67 -7.03 10.47
C LYS A 95 -8.50 -5.75 10.38
N ILE A 96 -9.78 -5.83 10.75
CA ILE A 96 -10.73 -4.72 10.64
C ILE A 96 -11.28 -4.39 12.04
N VAL A 97 -11.27 -3.11 12.40
CA VAL A 97 -11.73 -2.61 13.70
C VAL A 97 -12.62 -1.37 13.54
N ASP A 98 -13.29 -0.98 14.61
CA ASP A 98 -14.07 0.25 14.61
C ASP A 98 -13.17 1.50 14.57
N ILE A 99 -13.65 2.56 13.93
CA ILE A 99 -13.00 3.87 13.99
C ILE A 99 -13.17 4.43 15.40
N LYS A 100 -12.04 4.75 16.05
CA LYS A 100 -12.01 5.20 17.46
C LYS A 100 -12.44 6.65 17.64
N ALA A 101 -12.18 7.51 16.65
CA ALA A 101 -12.44 8.95 16.75
C ALA A 101 -12.75 9.58 15.38
N GLY A 102 -13.37 10.76 15.39
CA GLY A 102 -13.64 11.56 14.19
C GLY A 102 -15.02 11.29 13.58
N LYS A 103 -15.28 11.90 12.41
CA LYS A 103 -16.59 11.86 11.72
C LYS A 103 -16.99 10.45 11.24
N GLY A 104 -16.01 9.57 11.02
CA GLY A 104 -16.27 8.20 10.59
C GLY A 104 -16.65 7.22 11.72
N LYS A 105 -16.64 7.69 12.98
CA LYS A 105 -16.98 6.84 14.13
C LYS A 105 -18.44 6.37 14.07
N GLY A 106 -18.62 5.06 14.15
CA GLY A 106 -19.95 4.45 14.06
C GLY A 106 -20.52 4.30 12.65
N VAL A 107 -19.84 4.86 11.63
CA VAL A 107 -20.25 4.78 10.22
C VAL A 107 -19.35 3.85 9.43
N TYR A 108 -18.05 3.91 9.69
CA TYR A 108 -17.05 3.15 8.96
C TYR A 108 -16.21 2.27 9.91
N LYS A 109 -15.67 1.21 9.35
CA LYS A 109 -14.62 0.39 9.95
C LYS A 109 -13.24 0.91 9.51
N PHE A 110 -12.22 0.58 10.30
CA PHE A 110 -10.82 0.95 10.04
C PHE A 110 -9.96 -0.27 9.81
N ALA A 111 -9.09 -0.19 8.82
CA ALA A 111 -8.04 -1.17 8.59
C ALA A 111 -6.74 -0.47 8.18
N ILE A 112 -5.61 -1.10 8.48
CA ILE A 112 -4.32 -0.79 7.87
C ILE A 112 -3.96 -1.96 6.97
N ALA A 113 -3.78 -1.67 5.68
CA ALA A 113 -3.26 -2.63 4.73
C ALA A 113 -1.77 -2.40 4.51
N ILE A 114 -1.01 -3.47 4.45
CA ILE A 114 0.45 -3.45 4.26
C ILE A 114 0.77 -4.33 3.06
N SER A 115 1.57 -3.79 2.11
CA SER A 115 2.08 -4.59 0.99
C SER A 115 3.46 -5.17 1.36
N PRO A 116 3.57 -6.47 1.64
CA PRO A 116 4.87 -7.10 1.90
C PRO A 116 5.82 -7.04 0.71
N LEU A 117 5.28 -7.13 -0.52
CA LEU A 117 6.08 -7.14 -1.74
C LEU A 117 6.65 -5.77 -2.12
N ASP A 118 6.03 -4.68 -1.69
CA ASP A 118 6.51 -3.32 -1.93
C ASP A 118 7.33 -2.78 -0.74
N CYS A 119 7.32 -3.47 0.39
CA CYS A 119 8.05 -3.06 1.58
C CYS A 119 9.57 -3.21 1.39
N MET A 120 10.33 -2.23 1.87
CA MET A 120 11.80 -2.26 1.86
C MET A 120 12.41 -2.73 3.18
N GLY A 121 11.62 -3.05 4.19
CA GLY A 121 12.10 -3.51 5.49
C GLY A 121 12.84 -2.45 6.32
N CYS A 122 12.68 -1.17 6.04
CA CYS A 122 13.45 -0.08 6.67
C CYS A 122 13.11 0.19 8.15
N SER A 123 12.07 -0.42 8.70
CA SER A 123 11.62 -0.33 10.11
C SER A 123 11.21 1.07 10.60
N VAL A 124 11.18 2.10 9.76
CA VAL A 124 10.82 3.48 10.16
C VAL A 124 9.43 3.54 10.76
N CYS A 125 8.46 2.82 10.19
CA CYS A 125 7.09 2.74 10.69
C CYS A 125 7.00 2.17 12.11
N VAL A 126 7.83 1.19 12.43
CA VAL A 126 7.91 0.56 13.76
C VAL A 126 8.52 1.55 14.77
N SER A 127 9.61 2.21 14.39
CA SER A 127 10.31 3.20 15.24
C SER A 127 9.43 4.41 15.55
N THR A 128 8.62 4.86 14.57
CA THR A 128 7.74 6.02 14.72
C THR A 128 6.46 5.72 15.50
N CYS A 129 6.06 4.45 15.60
CA CYS A 129 4.79 4.08 16.25
C CYS A 129 4.83 4.34 17.77
N PRO A 130 4.05 5.31 18.30
CA PRO A 130 4.13 5.70 19.71
C PRO A 130 3.63 4.61 20.67
N VAL A 131 2.77 3.72 20.18
CA VAL A 131 2.17 2.64 20.97
C VAL A 131 2.72 1.26 20.60
N LYS A 132 3.75 1.20 19.75
CA LYS A 132 4.39 -0.04 19.29
C LYS A 132 3.38 -1.07 18.76
N ALA A 133 2.42 -0.60 17.97
CA ALA A 133 1.42 -1.43 17.32
C ALA A 133 1.94 -2.11 16.05
N LEU A 134 3.20 -1.91 15.69
CA LEU A 134 3.86 -2.54 14.55
C LEU A 134 5.09 -3.29 15.04
N THR A 135 5.28 -4.50 14.52
CA THR A 135 6.43 -5.36 14.83
C THR A 135 6.97 -5.97 13.55
N MET A 136 8.28 -5.95 13.35
CA MET A 136 8.88 -6.60 12.18
C MET A 136 8.78 -8.12 12.30
N LYS A 137 8.32 -8.76 11.24
CA LYS A 137 8.17 -10.22 11.09
C LYS A 137 8.80 -10.68 9.79
N PRO A 138 9.26 -11.93 9.69
CA PRO A 138 9.73 -12.48 8.42
C PRO A 138 8.69 -12.28 7.31
N GLN A 139 9.13 -11.85 6.13
CA GLN A 139 8.22 -11.54 5.01
C GLN A 139 7.33 -12.72 4.65
N GLU A 140 7.89 -13.93 4.64
CA GLU A 140 7.16 -15.16 4.31
C GLU A 140 5.94 -15.38 5.22
N SER A 141 6.05 -15.01 6.51
CA SER A 141 4.94 -15.13 7.47
C SER A 141 3.82 -14.12 7.22
N GLN A 142 4.09 -13.08 6.44
CA GLN A 142 3.15 -12.01 6.13
C GLN A 142 2.69 -12.03 4.66
N ALA A 143 2.97 -13.09 3.90
CA ALA A 143 2.62 -13.19 2.49
C ALA A 143 1.11 -13.01 2.22
N ALA A 144 0.25 -13.49 3.12
CA ALA A 144 -1.20 -13.35 3.02
C ALA A 144 -1.70 -11.89 3.11
N GLU A 145 -0.92 -10.98 3.71
CA GLU A 145 -1.27 -9.57 3.80
C GLU A 145 -1.26 -8.88 2.41
N GLN A 146 -0.57 -9.46 1.41
CA GLN A 146 -0.61 -8.93 0.05
C GLN A 146 -2.02 -9.01 -0.56
N GLU A 147 -2.75 -10.09 -0.32
CA GLU A 147 -4.13 -10.23 -0.79
C GLU A 147 -5.05 -9.19 -0.14
N VAL A 148 -4.85 -8.90 1.15
CA VAL A 148 -5.58 -7.84 1.85
C VAL A 148 -5.28 -6.48 1.23
N PHE A 149 -4.00 -6.20 0.98
CA PHE A 149 -3.58 -4.93 0.37
C PHE A 149 -4.19 -4.76 -1.02
N ASP A 150 -4.12 -5.79 -1.86
CA ASP A 150 -4.66 -5.76 -3.22
C ASP A 150 -6.19 -5.60 -3.23
N TYR A 151 -6.90 -6.27 -2.30
CA TYR A 151 -8.33 -6.06 -2.10
C TYR A 151 -8.66 -4.62 -1.74
N MET A 152 -7.96 -4.04 -0.74
CA MET A 152 -8.19 -2.67 -0.28
C MET A 152 -7.98 -1.66 -1.41
N VAL A 153 -6.91 -1.83 -2.20
CA VAL A 153 -6.62 -0.95 -3.34
C VAL A 153 -7.65 -1.07 -4.45
N ALA A 154 -8.13 -2.29 -4.74
CA ALA A 154 -8.99 -2.55 -5.89
C ALA A 154 -10.48 -2.35 -5.60
N LYS A 155 -10.93 -2.57 -4.38
CA LYS A 155 -12.35 -2.69 -4.03
C LYS A 155 -12.87 -1.65 -3.05
N VAL A 156 -12.00 -1.07 -2.21
CA VAL A 156 -12.43 -0.07 -1.24
C VAL A 156 -12.43 1.31 -1.90
N ALA A 157 -13.62 1.90 -2.03
CA ALA A 157 -13.78 3.20 -2.64
C ALA A 157 -13.32 4.34 -1.72
N PRO A 158 -12.80 5.46 -2.27
CA PRO A 158 -12.49 6.66 -1.49
C PRO A 158 -13.73 7.19 -0.74
N LYS A 159 -13.54 7.59 0.52
CA LYS A 159 -14.61 8.15 1.37
C LYS A 159 -14.28 9.61 1.70
N ALA A 160 -14.92 10.55 1.02
CA ALA A 160 -14.70 11.98 1.24
C ALA A 160 -14.89 12.40 2.71
N GLU A 161 -15.87 11.83 3.39
CA GLU A 161 -16.13 12.06 4.81
C GLU A 161 -15.14 11.32 5.72
N GLY A 162 -14.63 10.17 5.29
CA GLY A 162 -13.63 9.40 6.01
C GLY A 162 -12.28 10.10 6.05
N CYS A 163 -11.89 10.78 4.99
CA CYS A 163 -10.64 11.54 4.93
C CYS A 163 -10.58 12.65 5.97
N THR A 164 -11.69 13.29 6.28
CA THR A 164 -11.78 14.30 7.34
C THR A 164 -11.72 13.70 8.74
N ALA A 165 -12.08 12.43 8.90
CA ALA A 165 -12.02 11.74 10.19
C ALA A 165 -10.61 11.34 10.61
N MET A 166 -9.70 11.21 9.66
CA MET A 166 -8.32 10.80 9.89
C MET A 166 -7.34 11.98 10.00
N THR A 167 -7.84 13.21 9.99
CA THR A 167 -6.99 14.38 10.23
C THR A 167 -6.55 14.38 11.68
N ILE A 168 -5.25 14.28 11.90
CA ILE A 168 -4.63 14.39 13.22
C ILE A 168 -5.10 15.69 13.84
N SER A 169 -5.75 15.62 15.00
CA SER A 169 -6.07 16.78 15.79
C SER A 169 -4.77 17.52 16.15
N GLY A 170 -4.48 18.59 15.43
CA GLY A 170 -3.29 19.43 15.70
C GLY A 170 -2.53 19.98 14.50
N LEU A 171 -2.67 19.42 13.31
CA LEU A 171 -2.09 20.03 12.11
C LEU A 171 -3.11 20.95 11.47
N ARG A 172 -2.91 22.26 11.69
CA ARG A 172 -3.68 23.30 10.98
C ARG A 172 -3.46 23.15 9.48
N SER A 173 -4.57 23.12 8.77
CA SER A 173 -4.68 23.20 7.33
C SER A 173 -3.84 24.36 6.78
N SER A 174 -2.64 24.06 6.35
CA SER A 174 -1.93 24.89 5.39
C SER A 174 -1.04 23.97 4.57
N SER A 175 -1.49 23.70 3.35
CA SER A 175 -0.64 23.33 2.20
C SER A 175 0.16 22.02 2.31
N LEU A 176 -0.28 21.01 3.02
CA LEU A 176 0.10 19.66 2.63
C LEU A 176 -1.03 19.12 1.76
N ALA A 177 -0.69 18.89 0.49
CA ALA A 177 -1.46 17.99 -0.33
C ALA A 177 -1.75 16.80 0.56
N ILE A 178 -2.99 16.69 0.96
CA ILE A 178 -3.54 15.48 1.51
C ILE A 178 -3.21 14.46 0.43
N ILE A 179 -2.20 13.65 0.66
CA ILE A 179 -2.09 12.41 -0.06
C ILE A 179 -3.31 11.67 0.44
N ALA A 180 -4.42 11.99 -0.17
CA ALA A 180 -5.68 11.34 0.03
C ALA A 180 -5.51 9.93 -0.49
N PHE A 181 -4.99 9.06 0.35
CA PHE A 181 -5.23 7.64 0.22
C PHE A 181 -6.67 7.38 0.70
N CYS A 182 -7.57 8.07 0.04
CA CYS A 182 -8.98 7.78 0.08
C CYS A 182 -9.34 6.98 -1.16
#